data_266e56dd28be4dfe86b128c9758939d4
#
_entry.id   266e56dd28be4dfe86b128c9758939d4
#
_cell.length_a   1.000
_cell.length_b   1.000
_cell.length_c   1.000
_cell.angle_alpha   90.00
_cell.angle_beta   90.00
_cell.angle_gamma   90.00
#
_symmetry.space_group_name_H-M   'P 1'
#
loop_
_entity.id
_entity.type
_entity.pdbx_description
1 polymer ?
#
loop_
_entity_poly.entity_id
_entity_poly.type
_entity_poly.pdbx_seq_one_letter_code
_entity_poly.pdbx_strand_id
1 'polypeptide(L)'
;IGLALGAVLGGLSAIGLAASPIARALVRPMLVFSQAIPVFALAPILTLWLGYGLGSKIAMALIIIYFPVTSSFFDALMRTNPEWLGLARVMGVKGWRVMWHIRIPAALPGFASGLRLAAVYAPIGAIIGEWVGASKGLGYLMLLANGRAKTDLMFAALIVLAVFTLVL
;
A
#
# COMPACT_ATOMS: atom_id res chain seq x y z
N ILE A 1 -1.70 0.87 -11.98
CA ILE A 1 -3.05 1.28 -11.48
C ILE A 1 -3.11 1.04 -9.97
N GLY A 2 -2.89 -0.19 -9.46
CA GLY A 2 -2.97 -0.50 -8.04
C GLY A 2 -2.09 0.39 -7.16
N LEU A 3 -0.84 0.66 -7.54
CA LEU A 3 0.07 1.54 -6.81
C LEU A 3 -0.47 2.98 -6.72
N ALA A 4 -0.97 3.53 -7.82
CA ALA A 4 -1.51 4.89 -7.83
C ALA A 4 -2.76 5.01 -6.95
N LEU A 5 -3.68 4.04 -7.04
CA LEU A 5 -4.87 4.00 -6.19
C LEU A 5 -4.50 3.83 -4.71
N GLY A 6 -3.54 2.93 -4.40
CA GLY A 6 -3.04 2.73 -3.04
C GLY A 6 -2.38 3.97 -2.46
N ALA A 7 -1.62 4.71 -3.27
CA ALA A 7 -1.01 5.97 -2.88
C ALA A 7 -2.05 7.04 -2.55
N VAL A 8 -3.05 7.22 -3.41
CA VAL A 8 -4.11 8.22 -3.23
C VAL A 8 -4.99 7.86 -2.02
N LEU A 9 -5.51 6.64 -1.97
CA LEU A 9 -6.38 6.20 -0.88
C LEU A 9 -5.64 6.17 0.45
N GLY A 10 -4.41 5.64 0.47
CA GLY A 10 -3.57 5.62 1.67
C GLY A 10 -3.22 7.01 2.16
N GLY A 11 -2.87 7.92 1.25
CA GLY A 11 -2.58 9.32 1.58
C GLY A 11 -3.77 10.06 2.15
N LEU A 12 -4.94 9.96 1.51
CA LEU A 12 -6.17 10.58 2.00
C LEU A 12 -6.60 10.02 3.36
N SER A 13 -6.50 8.70 3.55
CA SER A 13 -6.80 8.06 4.82
C SER A 13 -5.86 8.52 5.94
N ALA A 14 -4.55 8.63 5.67
CA ALA A 14 -3.58 9.13 6.63
C ALA A 14 -3.89 10.57 7.09
N ILE A 15 -4.28 11.45 6.15
CA ILE A 15 -4.71 12.83 6.47
C ILE A 15 -5.97 12.81 7.33
N GLY A 16 -6.96 12.00 6.96
CA GLY A 16 -8.21 11.86 7.74
C GLY A 16 -7.97 11.37 9.17
N LEU A 17 -7.09 10.37 9.34
CA LEU A 17 -6.69 9.85 10.65
C LEU A 17 -5.91 10.89 11.48
N ALA A 18 -5.05 11.69 10.83
CA ALA A 18 -4.32 12.76 11.51
C ALA A 18 -5.24 13.91 11.92
N ALA A 19 -6.29 14.19 11.15
CA ALA A 19 -7.23 15.27 11.42
C ALA A 19 -8.25 14.94 12.52
N SER A 20 -8.63 13.65 12.69
CA SER A 20 -9.70 13.23 13.61
C SER A 20 -9.19 12.27 14.69
N PRO A 21 -9.25 12.66 15.99
CA PRO A 21 -8.90 11.75 17.09
C PRO A 21 -9.80 10.52 17.16
N ILE A 22 -11.09 10.68 16.83
CA ILE A 22 -12.07 9.58 16.83
C ILE A 22 -11.75 8.59 15.73
N ALA A 23 -11.51 9.07 14.50
CA ALA A 23 -11.11 8.22 13.39
C ALA A 23 -9.82 7.45 13.72
N ARG A 24 -8.86 8.09 14.36
CA ARG A 24 -7.60 7.48 14.80
C ARG A 24 -7.84 6.36 15.81
N ALA A 25 -8.67 6.59 16.81
CA ALA A 25 -8.94 5.60 17.85
C ALA A 25 -9.64 4.34 17.30
N LEU A 26 -10.53 4.51 16.31
CA LEU A 26 -11.30 3.41 15.73
C LEU A 26 -10.57 2.71 14.59
N VAL A 27 -10.00 3.47 13.65
CA VAL A 27 -9.50 2.91 12.38
C VAL A 27 -8.06 2.39 12.51
N ARG A 28 -7.21 3.04 13.33
CA ARG A 28 -5.81 2.60 13.49
C ARG A 28 -5.67 1.15 13.97
N PRO A 29 -6.40 0.68 15.00
CA PRO A 29 -6.38 -0.73 15.39
C PRO A 29 -6.83 -1.65 14.24
N MET A 30 -7.86 -1.26 13.49
CA MET A 30 -8.37 -2.06 12.36
C MET A 30 -7.33 -2.19 11.24
N LEU A 31 -6.57 -1.12 10.97
CA LEU A 31 -5.45 -1.16 10.01
C LEU A 31 -4.35 -2.13 10.44
N VAL A 32 -3.99 -2.13 11.73
CA VAL A 32 -3.01 -3.08 12.25
C VAL A 32 -3.56 -4.50 12.18
N PHE A 33 -4.81 -4.71 12.56
CA PHE A 33 -5.49 -6.00 12.49
C PHE A 33 -5.55 -6.55 11.06
N SER A 34 -5.74 -5.69 10.06
CA SER A 34 -5.79 -6.11 8.66
C SER A 34 -4.50 -6.78 8.19
N GLN A 35 -3.37 -6.49 8.81
CA GLN A 35 -2.07 -7.10 8.49
C GLN A 35 -1.93 -8.52 9.05
N ALA A 36 -2.75 -8.90 10.03
CA ALA A 36 -2.77 -10.27 10.54
C ALA A 36 -3.41 -11.27 9.55
N ILE A 37 -4.20 -10.76 8.59
CA ILE A 37 -4.85 -11.60 7.60
C ILE A 37 -3.90 -11.81 6.41
N PRO A 38 -3.49 -13.06 6.11
CA PRO A 38 -2.66 -13.33 4.95
C PRO A 38 -3.39 -12.97 3.67
N VAL A 39 -2.86 -12.03 2.90
CA VAL A 39 -3.52 -11.59 1.64
C VAL A 39 -3.69 -12.76 0.67
N PHE A 40 -2.75 -13.70 0.66
CA PHE A 40 -2.86 -14.92 -0.12
C PHE A 40 -4.13 -15.72 0.19
N ALA A 41 -4.54 -15.77 1.46
CA ALA A 41 -5.78 -16.46 1.86
C ALA A 41 -7.05 -15.72 1.40
N LEU A 42 -6.97 -14.39 1.19
CA LEU A 42 -8.08 -13.59 0.66
C LEU A 42 -8.20 -13.69 -0.87
N ALA A 43 -7.15 -14.11 -1.56
CA ALA A 43 -7.10 -14.13 -3.02
C ALA A 43 -8.23 -14.92 -3.67
N PRO A 44 -8.59 -16.15 -3.24
CA PRO A 44 -9.73 -16.89 -3.79
C PRO A 44 -11.05 -16.17 -3.56
N ILE A 45 -11.25 -15.58 -2.38
CA ILE A 45 -12.48 -14.86 -2.01
C ILE A 45 -12.65 -13.62 -2.90
N LEU A 46 -11.60 -12.84 -3.07
CA LEU A 46 -11.60 -11.66 -3.93
C LEU A 46 -11.86 -12.03 -5.40
N THR A 47 -11.32 -13.16 -5.84
CA THR A 47 -11.55 -13.66 -7.20
C THR A 47 -13.00 -14.12 -7.39
N LEU A 48 -13.61 -14.75 -6.40
CA LEU A 48 -15.02 -15.14 -6.44
C LEU A 48 -15.96 -13.93 -6.45
N TRP A 49 -15.65 -12.89 -5.69
CA TRP A 49 -16.50 -11.68 -5.59
C TRP A 49 -16.32 -10.72 -6.77
N LEU A 50 -15.10 -10.51 -7.22
CA LEU A 50 -14.75 -9.50 -8.23
C LEU A 50 -14.49 -10.12 -9.61
N GLY A 51 -14.55 -11.45 -9.72
CA GLY A 51 -14.25 -12.17 -10.95
C GLY A 51 -12.76 -12.33 -11.23
N TYR A 52 -12.46 -13.08 -12.29
CA TYR A 52 -11.09 -13.38 -12.75
C TYR A 52 -10.42 -12.24 -13.52
N GLY A 53 -11.00 -11.05 -13.51
CA GLY A 53 -10.53 -9.86 -14.24
C GLY A 53 -9.45 -9.07 -13.52
N LEU A 54 -9.28 -7.80 -13.97
CA LEU A 54 -8.37 -6.84 -13.35
C LEU A 54 -8.83 -6.38 -11.96
N GLY A 55 -10.13 -6.45 -11.67
CA GLY A 55 -10.71 -5.98 -10.41
C GLY A 55 -10.13 -6.69 -9.18
N SER A 56 -10.12 -8.02 -9.19
CA SER A 56 -9.56 -8.84 -8.10
C SER A 56 -8.06 -8.59 -7.92
N LYS A 57 -7.29 -8.45 -8.99
CA LYS A 57 -5.85 -8.17 -8.96
C LYS A 57 -5.55 -6.79 -8.38
N ILE A 58 -6.33 -5.77 -8.78
CA ILE A 58 -6.22 -4.42 -8.23
C ILE A 58 -6.57 -4.42 -6.74
N ALA A 59 -7.62 -5.12 -6.33
CA ALA A 59 -8.03 -5.23 -4.93
C ALA A 59 -6.93 -5.89 -4.08
N MET A 60 -6.32 -6.98 -4.55
CA MET A 60 -5.19 -7.64 -3.87
C MET A 60 -3.99 -6.70 -3.73
N ALA A 61 -3.62 -6.01 -4.81
CA ALA A 61 -2.54 -5.03 -4.78
C ALA A 61 -2.85 -3.89 -3.79
N LEU A 62 -4.08 -3.39 -3.78
CA LEU A 62 -4.52 -2.35 -2.85
C LEU A 62 -4.38 -2.78 -1.39
N ILE A 63 -4.83 -3.97 -1.02
CA ILE A 63 -4.75 -4.47 0.36
C ILE A 63 -3.29 -4.49 0.84
N ILE A 64 -2.35 -4.90 -0.02
CA ILE A 64 -0.94 -4.97 0.33
C ILE A 64 -0.30 -3.57 0.42
N ILE A 65 -0.63 -2.69 -0.51
CA ILE A 65 0.01 -1.38 -0.66
C ILE A 65 -0.56 -0.34 0.29
N TYR A 66 -1.86 -0.43 0.60
CA TYR A 66 -2.59 0.57 1.37
C TYR A 66 -1.99 0.81 2.75
N PHE A 67 -1.66 -0.24 3.49
CA PHE A 67 -1.14 -0.13 4.84
C PHE A 67 0.21 0.59 4.94
N PRO A 68 1.26 0.20 4.20
CA PRO A 68 2.56 0.88 4.29
C PRO A 68 2.46 2.36 3.92
N VAL A 69 1.66 2.74 2.93
CA VAL A 69 1.46 4.14 2.57
C VAL A 69 0.73 4.89 3.69
N THR A 70 -0.40 4.35 4.15
CA THR A 70 -1.21 4.99 5.19
C THR A 70 -0.45 5.14 6.49
N SER A 71 0.22 4.07 6.96
CA SER A 71 0.94 4.07 8.23
C SER A 71 2.14 5.00 8.21
N SER A 72 2.99 4.91 7.18
CA SER A 72 4.19 5.75 7.09
C SER A 72 3.85 7.24 7.00
N PHE A 73 2.84 7.59 6.21
CA PHE A 73 2.42 8.97 6.09
C PHE A 73 1.73 9.49 7.34
N PHE A 74 0.85 8.70 7.94
CA PHE A 74 0.20 9.03 9.20
C PHE A 74 1.22 9.27 10.32
N ASP A 75 2.18 8.37 10.49
CA ASP A 75 3.20 8.50 11.53
C ASP A 75 4.06 9.75 11.30
N ALA A 76 4.39 10.09 10.05
CA ALA A 76 5.10 11.33 9.74
C ALA A 76 4.27 12.58 10.04
N LEU A 77 2.97 12.58 9.72
CA LEU A 77 2.04 13.67 10.09
C LEU A 77 1.96 13.89 11.60
N MET A 78 2.02 12.79 12.37
CA MET A 78 1.96 12.85 13.84
C MET A 78 3.28 13.27 14.48
N ARG A 79 4.42 13.08 13.80
CA ARG A 79 5.77 13.44 14.26
C ARG A 79 6.19 14.88 13.85
N THR A 80 5.26 15.68 13.33
CA THR A 80 5.55 17.11 13.03
C THR A 80 6.11 17.80 14.27
N ASN A 81 7.17 18.60 14.10
CA ASN A 81 7.87 19.28 15.20
C ASN A 81 6.87 20.06 16.07
N PRO A 82 6.82 19.78 17.39
CA PRO A 82 5.94 20.48 18.33
C PRO A 82 6.15 21.98 18.38
N GLU A 83 7.38 22.46 18.16
CA GLU A 83 7.72 23.89 18.16
C GLU A 83 7.00 24.64 17.03
N TRP A 84 6.97 24.06 15.82
CA TRP A 84 6.24 24.63 14.70
C TRP A 84 4.74 24.69 14.96
N LEU A 85 4.21 23.67 15.62
CA LEU A 85 2.79 23.62 15.99
C LEU A 85 2.49 24.64 17.11
N GLY A 86 3.43 24.85 18.04
CA GLY A 86 3.36 25.86 19.08
C GLY A 86 3.33 27.28 18.47
N LEU A 87 4.26 27.56 17.57
CA LEU A 87 4.32 28.86 16.87
C LEU A 87 3.02 29.12 16.08
N ALA A 88 2.55 28.18 15.32
CA ALA A 88 1.29 28.30 14.57
C ALA A 88 0.09 28.61 15.48
N ARG A 89 0.08 28.06 16.68
CA ARG A 89 -0.97 28.30 17.69
C ARG A 89 -0.91 29.71 18.22
N VAL A 90 0.30 30.20 18.54
CA VAL A 90 0.50 31.59 18.99
C VAL A 90 0.10 32.59 17.91
N MET A 91 0.36 32.26 16.64
CA MET A 91 -0.07 33.05 15.48
C MET A 91 -1.56 32.98 15.20
N GLY A 92 -2.36 32.19 15.95
CA GLY A 92 -3.79 32.04 15.74
C GLY A 92 -4.17 31.26 14.47
N VAL A 93 -3.27 30.46 13.91
CA VAL A 93 -3.52 29.72 12.67
C VAL A 93 -4.51 28.59 12.95
N LYS A 94 -5.59 28.51 12.15
CA LYS A 94 -6.62 27.47 12.25
C LYS A 94 -6.03 26.08 11.95
N GLY A 95 -6.53 25.04 12.63
CA GLY A 95 -6.01 23.65 12.54
C GLY A 95 -5.95 23.10 11.12
N TRP A 96 -6.93 23.41 10.27
CA TRP A 96 -6.94 23.06 8.85
C TRP A 96 -5.74 23.67 8.08
N ARG A 97 -5.40 24.96 8.32
CA ARG A 97 -4.22 25.60 7.70
C ARG A 97 -2.93 24.98 8.20
N VAL A 98 -2.86 24.62 9.48
CA VAL A 98 -1.72 23.89 10.07
C VAL A 98 -1.52 22.55 9.35
N MET A 99 -2.61 21.82 9.07
CA MET A 99 -2.54 20.55 8.35
C MET A 99 -1.92 20.73 6.96
N TRP A 100 -2.42 21.65 6.17
CA TRP A 100 -2.03 21.82 4.77
C TRP A 100 -0.68 22.51 4.57
N HIS A 101 -0.33 23.47 5.42
CA HIS A 101 0.88 24.28 5.23
C HIS A 101 2.07 23.87 6.09
N ILE A 102 1.84 23.07 7.14
CA ILE A 102 2.90 22.65 8.05
C ILE A 102 3.01 21.13 8.08
N ARG A 103 1.95 20.42 8.46
CA ARG A 103 2.02 18.97 8.67
C ARG A 103 2.24 18.18 7.39
N ILE A 104 1.45 18.45 6.35
CA ILE A 104 1.57 17.72 5.07
C ILE A 104 2.95 17.94 4.44
N PRO A 105 3.45 19.19 4.25
CA PRO A 105 4.78 19.40 3.72
C PRO A 105 5.89 18.75 4.55
N ALA A 106 5.82 18.86 5.87
CA ALA A 106 6.79 18.23 6.78
C ALA A 106 6.76 16.69 6.72
N ALA A 107 5.61 16.10 6.40
CA ALA A 107 5.42 14.66 6.33
C ALA A 107 5.69 14.03 4.94
N LEU A 108 5.94 14.83 3.90
CA LEU A 108 6.22 14.33 2.55
C LEU A 108 7.36 13.29 2.48
N PRO A 109 8.47 13.43 3.23
CA PRO A 109 9.50 12.39 3.25
C PRO A 109 8.97 11.05 3.77
N GLY A 110 8.07 11.07 4.77
CA GLY A 110 7.42 9.86 5.29
C GLY A 110 6.45 9.25 4.27
N PHE A 111 5.72 10.08 3.53
CA PHE A 111 4.89 9.62 2.42
C PHE A 111 5.73 8.95 1.34
N ALA A 112 6.85 9.56 0.94
CA ALA A 112 7.78 8.98 -0.03
C ALA A 112 8.35 7.63 0.46
N SER A 113 8.65 7.50 1.76
CA SER A 113 9.09 6.23 2.34
C SER A 113 8.01 5.16 2.26
N GLY A 114 6.76 5.51 2.54
CA GLY A 114 5.60 4.62 2.36
C GLY A 114 5.41 4.20 0.91
N LEU A 115 5.58 5.11 -0.05
CA LEU A 115 5.51 4.81 -1.49
C LEU A 115 6.62 3.87 -1.95
N ARG A 116 7.85 4.01 -1.43
CA ARG A 116 8.95 3.08 -1.72
C ARG A 116 8.62 1.67 -1.27
N LEU A 117 8.12 1.51 -0.05
CA LEU A 117 7.67 0.20 0.45
C LEU A 117 6.53 -0.37 -0.40
N ALA A 118 5.56 0.47 -0.75
CA ALA A 118 4.45 0.09 -1.61
C ALA A 118 4.92 -0.37 -3.01
N ALA A 119 5.91 0.30 -3.60
CA ALA A 119 6.50 -0.08 -4.88
C ALA A 119 7.16 -1.46 -4.83
N VAL A 120 7.88 -1.77 -3.74
CA VAL A 120 8.47 -3.09 -3.52
C VAL A 120 7.41 -4.18 -3.35
N TYR A 121 6.29 -3.86 -2.70
CA TYR A 121 5.21 -4.83 -2.45
C TYR A 121 4.22 -4.97 -3.60
N ALA A 122 4.13 -4.00 -4.50
CA ALA A 122 3.20 -3.99 -5.62
C ALA A 122 3.33 -5.23 -6.54
N PRO A 123 4.54 -5.66 -6.94
CA PRO A 123 4.73 -6.87 -7.72
C PRO A 123 4.28 -8.14 -6.99
N ILE A 124 4.44 -8.21 -5.67
CA ILE A 124 3.97 -9.35 -4.85
C ILE A 124 2.45 -9.47 -4.96
N GLY A 125 1.73 -8.36 -4.81
CA GLY A 125 0.27 -8.34 -4.98
C GLY A 125 -0.18 -8.76 -6.37
N ALA A 126 0.54 -8.32 -7.40
CA ALA A 126 0.25 -8.72 -8.78
C ALA A 126 0.43 -10.22 -8.99
N ILE A 127 1.53 -10.81 -8.48
CA ILE A 127 1.79 -12.26 -8.59
C ILE A 127 0.73 -13.08 -7.86
N ILE A 128 0.37 -12.71 -6.64
CA ILE A 128 -0.68 -13.41 -5.89
C ILE A 128 -1.99 -13.39 -6.68
N GLY A 129 -2.32 -12.25 -7.28
CA GLY A 129 -3.49 -12.13 -8.15
C GLY A 129 -3.41 -12.97 -9.42
N GLU A 130 -2.21 -13.20 -9.95
CA GLU A 130 -1.99 -14.05 -11.12
C GLU A 130 -2.05 -15.54 -10.76
N TRP A 131 -1.64 -15.93 -9.57
CA TRP A 131 -1.70 -17.33 -9.12
C TRP A 131 -3.13 -17.84 -8.97
N VAL A 132 -4.06 -16.99 -8.57
CA VAL A 132 -5.44 -17.44 -8.24
C VAL A 132 -6.40 -17.33 -9.42
N GLY A 133 -6.03 -16.67 -10.51
CA GLY A 133 -7.04 -16.54 -11.56
C GLY A 133 -6.58 -15.91 -12.86
N ALA A 134 -5.28 -15.97 -13.17
CA ALA A 134 -4.79 -15.48 -14.44
C ALA A 134 -4.49 -16.63 -15.42
N SER A 135 -4.64 -16.33 -16.69
CA SER A 135 -4.18 -17.17 -17.81
C SER A 135 -2.87 -16.65 -18.45
N LYS A 136 -2.35 -15.52 -17.94
CA LYS A 136 -1.15 -14.81 -18.46
C LYS A 136 -0.47 -14.06 -17.33
N GLY A 137 0.83 -13.83 -17.45
CA GLY A 137 1.64 -13.05 -16.52
C GLY A 137 2.83 -13.84 -15.98
N LEU A 138 3.75 -13.15 -15.29
CA LEU A 138 4.94 -13.77 -14.72
C LEU A 138 4.58 -14.72 -13.58
N GLY A 139 3.61 -14.36 -12.73
CA GLY A 139 3.14 -15.22 -11.65
C GLY A 139 2.47 -16.47 -12.18
N TYR A 140 1.62 -16.36 -13.21
CA TYR A 140 1.03 -17.51 -13.90
C TYR A 140 2.12 -18.42 -14.49
N LEU A 141 3.13 -17.84 -15.15
CA LEU A 141 4.24 -18.59 -15.73
C LEU A 141 5.03 -19.35 -14.66
N MET A 142 5.29 -18.71 -13.51
CA MET A 142 5.97 -19.35 -12.37
C MET A 142 5.16 -20.53 -11.84
N LEU A 143 3.85 -20.37 -11.68
CA LEU A 143 2.97 -21.45 -11.22
C LEU A 143 2.94 -22.61 -12.21
N LEU A 144 2.83 -22.32 -13.50
CA LEU A 144 2.83 -23.32 -14.57
C LEU A 144 4.17 -24.08 -14.66
N ALA A 145 5.28 -23.34 -14.56
CA ALA A 145 6.63 -23.91 -14.57
C ALA A 145 6.86 -24.82 -13.36
N ASN A 146 6.40 -24.41 -12.18
CA ASN A 146 6.47 -25.21 -10.96
C ASN A 146 5.67 -26.53 -11.11
N GLY A 147 4.44 -26.45 -11.60
CA GLY A 147 3.59 -27.63 -11.82
C GLY A 147 4.14 -28.61 -12.87
N ARG A 148 5.04 -28.14 -13.76
CA ARG A 148 5.70 -28.95 -14.79
C ARG A 148 7.13 -29.34 -14.44
N ALA A 149 7.60 -29.05 -13.21
CA ALA A 149 8.97 -29.27 -12.74
C ALA A 149 10.06 -28.60 -13.63
N LYS A 150 9.69 -27.50 -14.34
CA LYS A 150 10.62 -26.68 -15.14
C LYS A 150 11.24 -25.60 -14.28
N THR A 151 12.22 -25.97 -13.48
CA THR A 151 12.88 -25.08 -12.52
C THR A 151 13.64 -23.94 -13.18
N ASP A 152 14.24 -24.20 -14.33
CA ASP A 152 14.94 -23.22 -15.18
C ASP A 152 14.02 -22.05 -15.57
N LEU A 153 12.84 -22.37 -16.08
CA LEU A 153 11.84 -21.36 -16.46
C LEU A 153 11.29 -20.60 -15.26
N MET A 154 11.10 -21.27 -14.12
CA MET A 154 10.65 -20.62 -12.88
C MET A 154 11.68 -19.60 -12.39
N PHE A 155 12.97 -19.95 -12.36
CA PHE A 155 14.05 -19.04 -11.98
C PHE A 155 14.20 -17.88 -12.97
N ALA A 156 14.09 -18.13 -14.26
CA ALA A 156 14.12 -17.08 -15.27
C ALA A 156 12.99 -16.05 -15.04
N ALA A 157 11.77 -16.50 -14.79
CA ALA A 157 10.65 -15.60 -14.49
C ALA A 157 10.88 -14.82 -13.18
N LEU A 158 11.46 -15.45 -12.15
CA LEU A 158 11.81 -14.80 -10.89
C LEU A 158 12.87 -13.69 -11.08
N ILE A 159 13.90 -13.94 -11.89
CA ILE A 159 14.95 -12.95 -12.19
C ILE A 159 14.34 -11.74 -12.92
N VAL A 160 13.48 -11.98 -13.94
CA VAL A 160 12.78 -10.90 -14.65
C VAL A 160 11.94 -10.06 -13.69
N LEU A 161 11.24 -10.71 -12.78
CA LEU A 161 10.44 -10.01 -11.77
C LEU A 161 11.33 -9.18 -10.82
N ALA A 162 12.45 -9.74 -10.35
CA ALA A 162 13.39 -9.05 -9.47
C ALA A 162 13.95 -7.79 -10.16
N VAL A 163 14.36 -7.90 -11.42
CA VAL A 163 14.84 -6.77 -12.21
C VAL A 163 13.73 -5.71 -12.36
N PHE A 164 12.52 -6.13 -12.69
CA PHE A 164 11.38 -5.21 -12.81
C PHE A 164 11.09 -4.48 -11.49
N THR A 165 11.16 -5.18 -10.36
CA THR A 165 10.97 -4.59 -9.03
C THR A 165 12.07 -3.59 -8.66
N LEU A 166 13.31 -3.83 -9.09
CA LEU A 166 14.44 -2.92 -8.85
C LEU A 166 14.35 -1.62 -9.67
N VAL A 167 13.71 -1.68 -10.82
CA VAL A 167 13.54 -0.52 -11.74
C VAL A 167 12.32 0.33 -11.35
N LEU A 168 11.35 -0.25 -10.63
CA LEU A 168 10.12 0.43 -10.21
C LEU A 168 10.37 1.38 -9.03
#